data_b371081c7c7ec1bfaed96fd83cf9af20
#
_entry.id   b371081c7c7ec1bfaed96fd83cf9af20
#
_cell.length_a   1.000
_cell.length_b   1.000
_cell.length_c   1.000
_cell.angle_alpha   90.00
_cell.angle_beta   90.00
_cell.angle_gamma   90.00
#
_symmetry.space_group_name_H-M   'P 1'
#
loop_
_entity.id
_entity.type
_entity.pdbx_description
1 polymer ?
#
loop_
_entity_poly.entity_id
_entity_poly.type
_entity_poly.pdbx_seq_one_letter_code
_entity_poly.pdbx_strand_id
1 'polypeptide(L)'
;DLAMVEFLASDTKTLILVATAKHVFAISPDNPRRFAREFQLATELGALSRAESFSTYPTFIVAEAWKNLLARYFWLSGLLLNIGILVRVSILIPNLESITLGFKASGEAHGPFPPVQLMLLPFISFTLFIIGWIAGLYFYRWEEQKILALILWASSTITGILFLIGIFFSITT
;
A
#
# COMPACT_ATOMS: atom_id res chain seq x y z
N ASP A 1 0.90 31.64 5.61
CA ASP A 1 1.18 30.20 5.74
C ASP A 1 2.51 29.92 5.08
N LEU A 2 3.53 29.57 5.88
CA LEU A 2 4.83 29.15 5.35
C LEU A 2 4.63 27.80 4.68
N ALA A 3 4.78 27.78 3.35
CA ALA A 3 4.76 26.55 2.58
C ALA A 3 5.81 25.59 3.17
N MET A 4 5.45 24.33 3.32
CA MET A 4 6.36 23.29 3.81
C MET A 4 7.58 23.25 2.88
N VAL A 5 8.77 23.45 3.43
CA VAL A 5 10.03 23.41 2.67
C VAL A 5 10.52 21.96 2.68
N GLU A 6 10.61 21.36 1.51
CA GLU A 6 11.17 20.03 1.33
C GLU A 6 12.66 20.12 1.06
N PHE A 7 13.48 19.52 1.93
CA PHE A 7 14.92 19.50 1.80
C PHE A 7 15.38 18.33 0.92
N LEU A 8 15.91 18.66 -0.26
CA LEU A 8 16.55 17.72 -1.20
C LEU A 8 18.05 18.05 -1.32
N ALA A 9 18.66 18.51 -0.23
CA ALA A 9 20.01 19.01 -0.21
C ALA A 9 20.96 18.02 0.46
N SER A 10 22.10 17.76 -0.17
CA SER A 10 23.21 17.01 0.40
C SER A 10 24.18 17.88 1.21
N ASP A 11 24.18 19.21 0.98
CA ASP A 11 24.97 20.18 1.71
C ASP A 11 24.08 21.36 2.17
N THR A 12 24.27 21.79 3.42
CA THR A 12 23.51 22.90 4.02
C THR A 12 24.17 24.28 3.82
N LYS A 13 25.38 24.33 3.29
CA LYS A 13 26.13 25.60 3.14
C LYS A 13 25.72 26.40 1.91
N THR A 14 25.26 25.73 0.87
CA THR A 14 24.86 26.37 -0.38
C THR A 14 23.49 25.86 -0.82
N LEU A 15 22.45 26.52 -0.37
CA LEU A 15 21.07 26.16 -0.68
C LEU A 15 20.45 27.14 -1.69
N ILE A 16 19.76 26.59 -2.67
CA ILE A 16 18.84 27.34 -3.55
C ILE A 16 17.43 26.91 -3.20
N LEU A 17 16.55 27.88 -3.00
CA LEU A 17 15.12 27.66 -2.82
C LEU A 17 14.40 27.74 -4.16
N VAL A 18 13.79 26.64 -4.57
CA VAL A 18 12.95 26.59 -5.77
C VAL A 18 11.50 26.55 -5.32
N ALA A 19 10.81 27.67 -5.53
CA ALA A 19 9.39 27.78 -5.20
C ALA A 19 8.53 27.32 -6.38
N THR A 20 7.61 26.41 -6.12
CA THR A 20 6.56 26.02 -7.06
C THR A 20 5.20 26.47 -6.53
N ALA A 21 4.14 26.27 -7.30
CA ALA A 21 2.79 26.66 -6.88
C ALA A 21 2.28 25.92 -5.61
N LYS A 22 2.87 24.75 -5.26
CA LYS A 22 2.41 23.91 -4.14
C LYS A 22 3.48 23.72 -3.06
N HIS A 23 4.75 23.69 -3.42
CA HIS A 23 5.88 23.33 -2.54
C HIS A 23 7.07 24.24 -2.76
N VAL A 24 7.91 24.36 -1.73
CA VAL A 24 9.22 24.99 -1.83
C VAL A 24 10.28 23.93 -1.60
N PHE A 25 11.20 23.78 -2.55
CA PHE A 25 12.29 22.80 -2.46
C PHE A 25 13.59 23.53 -2.13
N ALA A 26 14.34 23.00 -1.17
CA ALA A 26 15.70 23.43 -0.89
C ALA A 26 16.65 22.41 -1.53
N ILE A 27 17.43 22.83 -2.53
CA ILE A 27 18.39 22.00 -3.26
C ILE A 27 19.80 22.55 -3.10
N SER A 28 20.81 21.67 -3.16
CA SER A 28 22.23 22.05 -3.11
C SER A 28 22.96 21.62 -4.38
N PRO A 29 22.88 22.39 -5.47
CA PRO A 29 23.62 22.08 -6.69
C PRO A 29 25.11 22.36 -6.49
N ASP A 30 25.99 21.61 -7.18
CA ASP A 30 27.45 21.75 -7.12
C ASP A 30 27.91 23.17 -7.49
N ASN A 31 27.20 23.82 -8.42
CA ASN A 31 27.46 25.22 -8.80
C ASN A 31 26.17 26.03 -8.80
N PRO A 32 25.82 26.70 -7.67
CA PRO A 32 24.57 27.45 -7.52
C PRO A 32 24.40 28.55 -8.55
N ARG A 33 25.46 29.30 -8.90
CA ARG A 33 25.40 30.42 -9.86
C ARG A 33 25.11 29.92 -11.28
N ARG A 34 25.74 28.82 -11.68
CA ARG A 34 25.51 28.19 -12.98
C ARG A 34 24.09 27.66 -13.08
N PHE A 35 23.64 26.96 -12.05
CA PHE A 35 22.26 26.44 -11.97
C PHE A 35 21.22 27.55 -12.11
N ALA A 36 21.35 28.64 -11.32
CA ALA A 36 20.41 29.74 -11.36
C ALA A 36 20.36 30.39 -12.76
N ARG A 37 21.51 30.57 -13.40
CA ARG A 37 21.60 31.14 -14.75
C ARG A 37 20.97 30.25 -15.81
N GLU A 38 21.26 28.95 -15.78
CA GLU A 38 20.69 27.99 -16.73
C GLU A 38 19.17 27.83 -16.53
N PHE A 39 18.70 27.84 -15.27
CA PHE A 39 17.28 27.85 -14.96
C PHE A 39 16.56 29.08 -15.48
N GLN A 40 17.16 30.26 -15.29
CA GLN A 40 16.60 31.53 -15.81
C GLN A 40 16.54 31.53 -17.35
N LEU A 41 17.59 31.10 -18.02
CA LEU A 41 17.62 30.97 -19.48
C LEU A 41 16.54 29.98 -19.98
N ALA A 42 16.41 28.84 -19.34
CA ALA A 42 15.38 27.84 -19.70
C ALA A 42 13.95 28.39 -19.50
N THR A 43 13.74 29.20 -18.46
CA THR A 43 12.45 29.85 -18.21
C THR A 43 12.14 30.93 -19.26
N GLU A 44 13.12 31.78 -19.59
CA GLU A 44 12.98 32.85 -20.60
C GLU A 44 12.75 32.31 -22.02
N LEU A 45 13.40 31.20 -22.36
CA LEU A 45 13.24 30.53 -23.65
C LEU A 45 11.99 29.65 -23.76
N GLY A 46 11.21 29.49 -22.66
CA GLY A 46 10.04 28.62 -22.64
C GLY A 46 10.37 27.14 -22.78
N ALA A 47 11.63 26.75 -22.54
CA ALA A 47 12.12 25.38 -22.68
C ALA A 47 11.78 24.47 -21.50
N LEU A 48 11.10 24.96 -20.46
CA LEU A 48 10.65 24.17 -19.33
C LEU A 48 9.35 23.43 -19.70
N SER A 49 9.47 22.16 -19.99
CA SER A 49 8.30 21.28 -20.08
C SER A 49 7.83 20.90 -18.68
N ARG A 50 6.51 20.72 -18.52
CA ARG A 50 5.94 20.25 -17.25
C ARG A 50 6.38 18.80 -17.03
N ALA A 51 7.30 18.60 -16.09
CA ALA A 51 7.68 17.25 -15.68
C ALA A 51 6.56 16.65 -14.83
N GLU A 52 6.21 15.40 -15.10
CA GLU A 52 5.31 14.66 -14.24
C GLU A 52 5.97 14.46 -12.88
N SER A 53 5.23 14.82 -11.82
CA SER A 53 5.71 14.64 -10.46
C SER A 53 5.62 13.17 -10.07
N PHE A 54 6.75 12.46 -10.05
CA PHE A 54 6.77 11.13 -9.49
C PHE A 54 7.86 11.01 -8.42
N SER A 55 7.56 10.32 -7.33
CA SER A 55 8.53 10.08 -6.25
C SER A 55 9.16 8.70 -6.38
N THR A 56 10.48 8.65 -6.30
CA THR A 56 11.26 7.41 -6.35
C THR A 56 11.43 6.78 -4.96
N TYR A 57 11.17 7.55 -3.89
CA TYR A 57 11.36 7.07 -2.52
C TYR A 57 10.09 6.36 -2.00
N PRO A 58 10.19 5.07 -1.62
CA PRO A 58 9.04 4.29 -1.13
C PRO A 58 8.40 4.89 0.13
N THR A 59 9.20 5.45 1.03
CA THR A 59 8.73 6.08 2.28
C THR A 59 7.85 7.29 2.02
N PHE A 60 8.13 8.07 0.99
CA PHE A 60 7.32 9.22 0.60
C PHE A 60 5.95 8.77 0.08
N ILE A 61 5.91 7.71 -0.74
CA ILE A 61 4.66 7.16 -1.29
C ILE A 61 3.75 6.64 -0.18
N VAL A 62 4.32 5.91 0.80
CA VAL A 62 3.57 5.42 1.97
C VAL A 62 3.00 6.59 2.78
N ALA A 63 3.79 7.63 3.03
CA ALA A 63 3.34 8.81 3.77
C ALA A 63 2.23 9.58 3.01
N GLU A 64 2.34 9.69 1.70
CA GLU A 64 1.31 10.33 0.86
C GLU A 64 0.03 9.50 0.82
N ALA A 65 0.13 8.18 0.63
CA ALA A 65 -1.02 7.28 0.66
C ALA A 65 -1.71 7.30 2.04
N TRP A 66 -0.95 7.41 3.14
CA TRP A 66 -1.50 7.53 4.48
C TRP A 66 -2.32 8.80 4.71
N LYS A 67 -2.00 9.90 4.02
CA LYS A 67 -2.81 11.13 4.06
C LYS A 67 -4.18 10.94 3.37
N ASN A 68 -4.28 9.99 2.44
CA ASN A 68 -5.55 9.67 1.80
C ASN A 68 -6.44 8.86 2.75
N LEU A 69 -7.61 9.40 3.07
CA LEU A 69 -8.54 8.80 4.02
C LEU A 69 -8.98 7.40 3.60
N LEU A 70 -9.30 7.19 2.32
CA LEU A 70 -9.75 5.90 1.77
C LEU A 70 -8.64 4.85 1.84
N ALA A 71 -7.41 5.20 1.44
CA ALA A 71 -6.26 4.31 1.53
C ALA A 71 -6.03 3.84 2.97
N ARG A 72 -6.07 4.78 3.92
CA ARG A 72 -5.90 4.49 5.35
C ARG A 72 -6.99 3.56 5.88
N TYR A 73 -8.26 3.76 5.49
CA TYR A 73 -9.35 2.88 5.89
C TYR A 73 -9.18 1.47 5.34
N PHE A 74 -8.82 1.29 4.06
CA PHE A 74 -8.57 -0.02 3.49
C PHE A 74 -7.39 -0.73 4.15
N TRP A 75 -6.31 -0.01 4.46
CA TRP A 75 -5.14 -0.59 5.13
C TRP A 75 -5.48 -1.06 6.54
N LEU A 76 -6.13 -0.20 7.33
CA LEU A 76 -6.49 -0.53 8.72
C LEU A 76 -7.55 -1.63 8.78
N SER A 77 -8.59 -1.56 7.95
CA SER A 77 -9.63 -2.60 7.91
C SER A 77 -9.09 -3.94 7.41
N GLY A 78 -8.24 -3.93 6.36
CA GLY A 78 -7.60 -5.14 5.85
C GLY A 78 -6.68 -5.79 6.89
N LEU A 79 -5.88 -5.00 7.61
CA LEU A 79 -5.03 -5.49 8.69
C LEU A 79 -5.88 -6.06 9.85
N LEU A 80 -6.91 -5.34 10.28
CA LEU A 80 -7.81 -5.77 11.35
C LEU A 80 -8.53 -7.08 11.01
N LEU A 81 -9.00 -7.23 9.76
CA LEU A 81 -9.61 -8.46 9.26
C LEU A 81 -8.62 -9.63 9.33
N ASN A 82 -7.38 -9.45 8.87
CA ASN A 82 -6.38 -10.51 8.93
C ASN A 82 -6.02 -10.93 10.37
N ILE A 83 -5.91 -9.95 11.29
CA ILE A 83 -5.76 -10.26 12.72
C ILE A 83 -6.98 -11.01 13.24
N GLY A 84 -8.19 -10.58 12.89
CA GLY A 84 -9.43 -11.24 13.27
C GLY A 84 -9.50 -12.69 12.78
N ILE A 85 -9.12 -12.95 11.53
CA ILE A 85 -9.03 -14.29 10.94
C ILE A 85 -8.03 -15.15 11.74
N LEU A 86 -6.84 -14.64 12.02
CA LEU A 86 -5.80 -15.35 12.76
C LEU A 86 -6.26 -15.69 14.18
N VAL A 87 -6.81 -14.72 14.90
CA VAL A 87 -7.34 -14.93 16.27
C VAL A 87 -8.46 -15.97 16.26
N ARG A 88 -9.40 -15.85 15.32
CA ARG A 88 -10.52 -16.79 15.20
C ARG A 88 -10.04 -18.21 14.97
N VAL A 89 -9.14 -18.43 14.03
CA VAL A 89 -8.56 -19.73 13.71
C VAL A 89 -7.78 -20.29 14.91
N SER A 90 -6.98 -19.45 15.59
CA SER A 90 -6.20 -19.87 16.77
C SER A 90 -7.07 -20.35 17.93
N ILE A 91 -8.24 -19.73 18.14
CA ILE A 91 -9.20 -20.16 19.17
C ILE A 91 -9.92 -21.45 18.78
N LEU A 92 -10.12 -21.68 17.48
CA LEU A 92 -10.86 -22.83 16.98
C LEU A 92 -10.06 -24.13 16.98
N ILE A 93 -8.78 -24.08 16.61
CA ILE A 93 -7.91 -25.25 16.46
C ILE A 93 -7.95 -26.20 17.70
N PRO A 94 -7.85 -25.70 18.95
CA PRO A 94 -7.85 -26.57 20.12
C PRO A 94 -9.19 -27.26 20.36
N ASN A 95 -10.29 -26.78 19.82
CA ASN A 95 -11.64 -27.28 20.02
C ASN A 95 -12.13 -28.23 18.91
N LEU A 96 -11.30 -28.45 17.89
CA LEU A 96 -11.62 -29.28 16.74
C LEU A 96 -10.80 -30.58 16.77
N GLU A 97 -11.44 -31.72 16.63
CA GLU A 97 -10.74 -33.01 16.48
C GLU A 97 -10.27 -33.22 15.02
N SER A 98 -11.08 -32.82 14.07
CA SER A 98 -10.78 -32.89 12.64
C SER A 98 -11.53 -31.82 11.86
N ILE A 99 -11.07 -31.51 10.67
CA ILE A 99 -11.73 -30.56 9.75
C ILE A 99 -11.92 -31.20 8.39
N THR A 100 -12.92 -30.73 7.66
CA THR A 100 -13.13 -31.00 6.23
C THR A 100 -12.78 -29.76 5.42
N LEU A 101 -11.86 -29.90 4.46
CA LEU A 101 -11.45 -28.81 3.59
C LEU A 101 -12.00 -29.02 2.18
N GLY A 102 -13.20 -28.48 1.95
CA GLY A 102 -13.87 -28.55 0.64
C GLY A 102 -14.53 -29.90 0.34
N PHE A 103 -14.93 -30.04 -0.92
CA PHE A 103 -15.60 -31.23 -1.44
C PHE A 103 -14.81 -31.83 -2.60
N LYS A 104 -14.81 -33.14 -2.72
CA LYS A 104 -14.30 -33.85 -3.89
C LYS A 104 -15.21 -33.57 -5.09
N ALA A 105 -14.73 -33.87 -6.31
CA ALA A 105 -15.55 -33.81 -7.51
C ALA A 105 -16.79 -34.74 -7.46
N SER A 106 -16.77 -35.74 -6.58
CA SER A 106 -17.91 -36.63 -6.30
C SER A 106 -18.98 -36.02 -5.38
N GLY A 107 -18.75 -34.85 -4.81
CA GLY A 107 -19.64 -34.20 -3.82
C GLY A 107 -19.41 -34.65 -2.38
N GLU A 108 -18.50 -35.59 -2.13
CA GLU A 108 -18.14 -36.04 -0.79
C GLU A 108 -17.20 -35.03 -0.11
N ALA A 109 -17.34 -34.90 1.23
CA ALA A 109 -16.43 -34.05 1.99
C ALA A 109 -14.97 -34.53 1.88
N HIS A 110 -14.06 -33.62 1.60
CA HIS A 110 -12.62 -33.91 1.51
C HIS A 110 -11.99 -33.80 2.90
N GLY A 111 -11.67 -34.92 3.51
CA GLY A 111 -11.06 -35.01 4.83
C GLY A 111 -11.30 -36.40 5.42
N PRO A 112 -10.99 -36.66 6.72
CA PRO A 112 -10.62 -35.66 7.75
C PRO A 112 -9.16 -35.21 7.69
N PHE A 113 -8.93 -33.93 7.94
CA PHE A 113 -7.61 -33.35 8.06
C PHE A 113 -7.32 -32.88 9.49
N PRO A 114 -6.03 -32.79 9.89
CA PRO A 114 -5.67 -32.25 11.18
C PRO A 114 -6.05 -30.75 11.26
N PRO A 115 -6.60 -30.28 12.40
CA PRO A 115 -7.08 -28.90 12.55
C PRO A 115 -6.01 -27.83 12.29
N VAL A 116 -4.72 -28.16 12.47
CA VAL A 116 -3.58 -27.27 12.19
C VAL A 116 -3.58 -26.76 10.73
N GLN A 117 -4.13 -27.54 9.79
CA GLN A 117 -4.23 -27.10 8.39
C GLN A 117 -5.12 -25.86 8.20
N LEU A 118 -6.01 -25.57 9.17
CA LEU A 118 -6.81 -24.36 9.15
C LEU A 118 -5.95 -23.09 9.21
N MET A 119 -4.73 -23.18 9.78
CA MET A 119 -3.76 -22.09 9.80
C MET A 119 -3.31 -21.63 8.39
N LEU A 120 -3.51 -22.47 7.38
CA LEU A 120 -3.21 -22.09 6.00
C LEU A 120 -4.08 -20.92 5.52
N LEU A 121 -5.33 -20.84 5.99
CA LEU A 121 -6.27 -19.78 5.58
C LEU A 121 -5.81 -18.38 6.01
N PRO A 122 -5.50 -18.10 7.29
CA PRO A 122 -4.96 -16.80 7.67
C PRO A 122 -3.62 -16.51 7.00
N PHE A 123 -2.77 -17.51 6.77
CA PHE A 123 -1.49 -17.32 6.07
C PHE A 123 -1.70 -16.88 4.62
N ILE A 124 -2.58 -17.56 3.87
CA ILE A 124 -2.91 -17.19 2.49
C ILE A 124 -3.56 -15.80 2.44
N SER A 125 -4.54 -15.54 3.33
CA SER A 125 -5.23 -14.24 3.40
C SER A 125 -4.23 -13.10 3.64
N PHE A 126 -3.33 -13.27 4.60
CA PHE A 126 -2.30 -12.27 4.92
C PHE A 126 -1.32 -12.07 3.77
N THR A 127 -0.90 -13.15 3.10
CA THR A 127 -0.02 -13.08 1.94
C THR A 127 -0.67 -12.29 0.79
N LEU A 128 -1.93 -12.57 0.49
CA LEU A 128 -2.69 -11.84 -0.52
C LEU A 128 -2.88 -10.36 -0.15
N PHE A 129 -3.11 -10.07 1.13
CA PHE A 129 -3.18 -8.70 1.62
C PHE A 129 -1.86 -7.94 1.41
N ILE A 130 -0.72 -8.54 1.73
CA ILE A 130 0.60 -7.92 1.54
C ILE A 130 0.90 -7.69 0.05
N ILE A 131 0.61 -8.69 -0.80
CA ILE A 131 0.78 -8.55 -2.26
C ILE A 131 -0.08 -7.41 -2.79
N GLY A 132 -1.35 -7.35 -2.41
CA GLY A 132 -2.27 -6.29 -2.81
C GLY A 132 -1.84 -4.92 -2.27
N TRP A 133 -1.30 -4.87 -1.05
CA TRP A 133 -0.78 -3.64 -0.45
C TRP A 133 0.43 -3.09 -1.23
N ILE A 134 1.41 -3.95 -1.55
CA ILE A 134 2.61 -3.58 -2.32
C ILE A 134 2.23 -3.18 -3.75
N ALA A 135 1.37 -3.97 -4.42
CA ALA A 135 0.90 -3.65 -5.75
C ALA A 135 0.15 -2.30 -5.79
N GLY A 136 -0.71 -2.05 -4.81
CA GLY A 136 -1.39 -0.77 -4.68
C GLY A 136 -0.42 0.41 -4.50
N LEU A 137 0.63 0.27 -3.68
CA LEU A 137 1.69 1.29 -3.56
C LEU A 137 2.42 1.52 -4.88
N TYR A 138 2.66 0.46 -5.66
CA TYR A 138 3.28 0.58 -6.97
C TYR A 138 2.45 1.46 -7.91
N PHE A 139 1.13 1.23 -8.00
CA PHE A 139 0.24 2.04 -8.83
C PHE A 139 -0.01 3.45 -8.25
N TYR A 140 0.00 3.60 -6.93
CA TYR A 140 -0.20 4.89 -6.27
C TYR A 140 0.89 5.93 -6.59
N ARG A 141 2.05 5.50 -7.10
CA ARG A 141 3.14 6.38 -7.57
C ARG A 141 2.71 7.31 -8.70
N TRP A 142 1.75 6.86 -9.53
CA TRP A 142 1.31 7.58 -10.72
C TRP A 142 -0.03 8.27 -10.41
N GLU A 143 -0.10 9.59 -10.62
CA GLU A 143 -1.31 10.35 -10.33
C GLU A 143 -2.54 9.80 -11.05
N GLU A 144 -2.39 9.41 -12.31
CA GLU A 144 -3.47 8.86 -13.13
C GLU A 144 -3.93 7.47 -12.66
N GLN A 145 -3.09 6.74 -11.92
CA GLN A 145 -3.35 5.36 -11.49
C GLN A 145 -3.74 5.24 -10.01
N LYS A 146 -3.93 6.35 -9.29
CA LYS A 146 -4.35 6.34 -7.88
C LYS A 146 -5.66 5.60 -7.65
N ILE A 147 -6.59 5.66 -8.63
CA ILE A 147 -7.85 4.92 -8.56
C ILE A 147 -7.61 3.41 -8.62
N LEU A 148 -6.69 2.92 -9.46
CA LEU A 148 -6.32 1.51 -9.53
C LEU A 148 -5.72 1.02 -8.21
N ALA A 149 -4.90 1.83 -7.56
CA ALA A 149 -4.37 1.52 -6.24
C ALA A 149 -5.48 1.34 -5.21
N LEU A 150 -6.46 2.24 -5.18
CA LEU A 150 -7.61 2.15 -4.27
C LEU A 150 -8.45 0.90 -4.55
N ILE A 151 -8.68 0.54 -5.82
CA ILE A 151 -9.40 -0.69 -6.21
C ILE A 151 -8.64 -1.93 -5.73
N LEU A 152 -7.31 -1.97 -5.86
CA LEU A 152 -6.49 -3.07 -5.36
C LEU A 152 -6.58 -3.23 -3.84
N TRP A 153 -6.52 -2.14 -3.09
CA TRP A 153 -6.66 -2.19 -1.63
C TRP A 153 -8.08 -2.57 -1.21
N ALA A 154 -9.11 -2.08 -1.91
CA ALA A 154 -10.49 -2.48 -1.69
C ALA A 154 -10.70 -3.97 -1.97
N SER A 155 -10.16 -4.50 -3.08
CA SER A 155 -10.24 -5.94 -3.42
C SER A 155 -9.56 -6.81 -2.38
N SER A 156 -8.40 -6.40 -1.86
CA SER A 156 -7.71 -7.11 -0.77
C SER A 156 -8.55 -7.15 0.51
N THR A 157 -9.25 -6.07 0.83
CA THR A 157 -10.16 -6.02 1.99
C THR A 157 -11.38 -6.93 1.78
N ILE A 158 -11.97 -6.93 0.59
CA ILE A 158 -13.09 -7.82 0.22
C ILE A 158 -12.66 -9.28 0.31
N THR A 159 -11.47 -9.61 -0.19
CA THR A 159 -10.89 -10.96 -0.08
C THR A 159 -10.77 -11.39 1.39
N GLY A 160 -10.29 -10.50 2.27
CA GLY A 160 -10.23 -10.77 3.71
C GLY A 160 -11.61 -11.05 4.33
N ILE A 161 -12.64 -10.32 3.92
CA ILE A 161 -14.03 -10.58 4.35
C ILE A 161 -14.51 -11.96 3.88
N LEU A 162 -14.23 -12.33 2.63
CA LEU A 162 -14.61 -13.64 2.09
C LEU A 162 -13.93 -14.77 2.84
N PHE A 163 -12.65 -14.63 3.19
CA PHE A 163 -11.96 -15.62 4.04
C PHE A 163 -12.58 -15.73 5.43
N LEU A 164 -12.94 -14.61 6.05
CA LEU A 164 -13.61 -14.63 7.36
C LEU A 164 -14.97 -15.33 7.30
N ILE A 165 -15.76 -15.03 6.27
CA ILE A 165 -17.05 -15.71 6.02
C ILE A 165 -16.83 -17.20 5.76
N GLY A 166 -15.86 -17.57 4.93
CA GLY A 166 -15.52 -18.96 4.63
C GLY A 166 -15.17 -19.75 5.90
N ILE A 167 -14.39 -19.19 6.80
CA ILE A 167 -14.06 -19.80 8.09
C ILE A 167 -15.33 -19.96 8.95
N PHE A 168 -16.21 -18.97 8.96
CA PHE A 168 -17.44 -19.03 9.74
C PHE A 168 -18.34 -20.17 9.27
N PHE A 169 -18.55 -20.32 7.97
CA PHE A 169 -19.38 -21.39 7.41
C PHE A 169 -18.72 -22.78 7.51
N SER A 170 -17.40 -22.88 7.38
CA SER A 170 -16.67 -24.16 7.46
C SER A 170 -16.77 -24.84 8.83
N ILE A 171 -17.22 -24.14 9.85
CA ILE A 171 -17.30 -24.62 11.23
C ILE A 171 -18.75 -24.93 11.63
N THR A 172 -19.72 -24.35 10.92
CA THR A 172 -21.13 -24.50 11.25
C THR A 172 -21.76 -25.72 10.58
N THR A 173 -20.99 -26.39 9.70
CA THR A 173 -21.40 -27.62 8.99
C THR A 173 -20.70 -28.83 9.55
#